data_9a9cba97719d6e44f48e689c55cb44d2
#
_entry.id   9a9cba97719d6e44f48e689c55cb44d2
#
_cell.length_a   1.000
_cell.length_b   1.000
_cell.length_c   1.000
_cell.angle_alpha   90.00
_cell.angle_beta   90.00
_cell.angle_gamma   90.00
#
_symmetry.space_group_name_H-M   'P 1'
#
loop_
_entity.id
_entity.type
_entity.pdbx_description
1 polymer ?
#
loop_
_entity_poly.entity_id
_entity_poly.type
_entity_poly.pdbx_seq_one_letter_code
_entity_poly.pdbx_strand_id
1 'polypeptide(L)'
;MAIIGYAAALEQFHPNDLLAYCQLAERHGFKGVMAADHFQPWVPQQGHSAFVWSWMAALGATTCTLTFGPGVTCPSFRYHPAIVAQAAATQAAMTPGRFWLGLGSGEALNERVVGGVWPEPHIRLQMLQEAVGIIKKLFTGKVARHDDGRYFKMERVRLWTLPPTPPPIYIATAGPVTAEWAGRECDGIITPGASLDKLRMLLGKFEEGARKAGKDPARMPKLLQLHMSWAETYEEAMQNALTEWPNGGMPFPKQDIRSPEDFAEIARLVRPENFKNRMLISPDLDEHRAYIQQFVDLGFDEIHVHNVGRNQEQFIKAFGEQVIPRLNASST
;
A
#
# COMPACT_ATOMS: atom_id res chain seq x y z
N MET A 1 -0.38 -11.65 17.05
CA MET A 1 -1.26 -12.18 15.97
C MET A 1 -1.24 -11.17 14.84
N ALA A 2 -0.87 -11.57 13.63
CA ALA A 2 -0.80 -10.67 12.49
C ALA A 2 -2.22 -10.18 12.10
N ILE A 3 -2.29 -8.91 11.65
CA ILE A 3 -3.52 -8.31 11.14
C ILE A 3 -3.68 -8.73 9.67
N ILE A 4 -4.86 -9.21 9.31
CA ILE A 4 -5.23 -9.40 7.91
C ILE A 4 -6.10 -8.23 7.47
N GLY A 5 -5.60 -7.51 6.49
CA GLY A 5 -6.23 -6.34 5.89
C GLY A 5 -6.76 -6.63 4.48
N TYR A 6 -7.67 -5.79 4.04
CA TYR A 6 -8.20 -5.75 2.67
C TYR A 6 -7.44 -4.69 1.87
N ALA A 7 -6.90 -5.03 0.70
CA ALA A 7 -6.30 -4.05 -0.20
C ALA A 7 -7.39 -3.51 -1.13
N ALA A 8 -7.71 -2.24 -0.97
CA ALA A 8 -8.76 -1.55 -1.70
C ALA A 8 -8.21 -0.97 -3.01
N ALA A 9 -8.50 -1.64 -4.12
CA ALA A 9 -8.07 -1.27 -5.48
C ALA A 9 -9.01 -0.19 -6.06
N LEU A 10 -8.74 1.07 -5.77
CA LEU A 10 -9.51 2.22 -6.27
C LEU A 10 -9.45 2.38 -7.79
N GLU A 11 -8.46 1.79 -8.43
CA GLU A 11 -8.31 1.74 -9.89
C GLU A 11 -9.26 0.73 -10.55
N GLN A 12 -9.83 -0.20 -9.78
CA GLN A 12 -10.61 -1.32 -10.31
C GLN A 12 -12.12 -1.22 -10.03
N PHE A 13 -12.53 -0.51 -8.98
CA PHE A 13 -13.91 -0.50 -8.52
C PHE A 13 -14.47 0.91 -8.39
N HIS A 14 -15.80 1.02 -8.62
CA HIS A 14 -16.50 2.26 -8.30
C HIS A 14 -16.36 2.57 -6.80
N PRO A 15 -16.11 3.84 -6.42
CA PRO A 15 -15.80 4.20 -5.03
C PRO A 15 -16.86 3.77 -4.00
N ASN A 16 -18.15 3.80 -4.34
CA ASN A 16 -19.20 3.38 -3.43
C ASN A 16 -19.24 1.86 -3.23
N ASP A 17 -19.00 1.09 -4.29
CA ASP A 17 -18.94 -0.37 -4.20
C ASP A 17 -17.76 -0.80 -3.32
N LEU A 18 -16.62 -0.13 -3.49
CA LEU A 18 -15.43 -0.39 -2.69
C LEU A 18 -15.62 -0.02 -1.20
N LEU A 19 -16.39 1.03 -0.88
CA LEU A 19 -16.79 1.32 0.50
C LEU A 19 -17.66 0.18 1.07
N ALA A 20 -18.62 -0.32 0.30
CA ALA A 20 -19.47 -1.44 0.71
C ALA A 20 -18.63 -2.71 0.95
N TYR A 21 -17.63 -2.99 0.09
CA TYR A 21 -16.70 -4.11 0.29
C TYR A 21 -15.85 -3.94 1.56
N CYS A 22 -15.37 -2.75 1.87
CA CYS A 22 -14.63 -2.51 3.11
C CYS A 22 -15.51 -2.68 4.36
N GLN A 23 -16.77 -2.23 4.34
CA GLN A 23 -17.72 -2.49 5.41
C GLN A 23 -18.03 -3.98 5.56
N LEU A 24 -18.13 -4.71 4.45
CA LEU A 24 -18.29 -6.16 4.46
C LEU A 24 -17.06 -6.83 5.06
N ALA A 25 -15.87 -6.42 4.64
CA ALA A 25 -14.59 -6.93 5.16
C ALA A 25 -14.48 -6.72 6.68
N GLU A 26 -14.87 -5.54 7.20
CA GLU A 26 -14.91 -5.28 8.65
C GLU A 26 -15.80 -6.30 9.38
N ARG A 27 -17.01 -6.58 8.85
CA ARG A 27 -17.93 -7.58 9.44
C ARG A 27 -17.40 -9.02 9.36
N HIS A 28 -16.57 -9.31 8.37
CA HIS A 28 -15.96 -10.64 8.16
C HIS A 28 -14.54 -10.78 8.73
N GLY A 29 -14.14 -9.91 9.67
CA GLY A 29 -12.94 -10.12 10.47
C GLY A 29 -11.65 -9.52 9.91
N PHE A 30 -11.69 -8.85 8.75
CA PHE A 30 -10.56 -8.03 8.31
C PHE A 30 -10.39 -6.84 9.29
N LYS A 31 -9.14 -6.44 9.54
CA LYS A 31 -8.82 -5.44 10.57
C LYS A 31 -8.14 -4.19 10.00
N GLY A 32 -7.75 -4.20 8.73
CA GLY A 32 -7.10 -3.08 8.09
C GLY A 32 -7.54 -2.88 6.65
N VAL A 33 -7.32 -1.67 6.11
CA VAL A 33 -7.50 -1.35 4.69
C VAL A 33 -6.28 -0.61 4.19
N MET A 34 -5.71 -1.09 3.08
CA MET A 34 -4.67 -0.39 2.33
C MET A 34 -5.29 0.12 1.03
N ALA A 35 -5.38 1.43 0.85
CA ALA A 35 -6.06 2.07 -0.28
C ALA A 35 -5.06 2.54 -1.35
N ALA A 36 -5.24 2.13 -2.60
CA ALA A 36 -4.38 2.57 -3.70
C ALA A 36 -4.55 4.07 -3.98
N ASP A 37 -3.44 4.81 -4.13
CA ASP A 37 -3.43 6.23 -4.53
C ASP A 37 -2.98 6.37 -5.98
N HIS A 38 -3.89 6.09 -6.88
CA HIS A 38 -3.68 6.17 -8.32
C HIS A 38 -4.47 7.34 -8.94
N PHE A 39 -3.93 7.93 -9.99
CA PHE A 39 -4.66 8.84 -10.87
C PHE A 39 -5.21 8.10 -12.07
N GLN A 40 -4.54 7.04 -12.49
CA GLN A 40 -4.92 6.19 -13.62
C GLN A 40 -4.97 4.72 -13.17
N PRO A 41 -5.86 3.89 -13.75
CA PRO A 41 -5.79 2.45 -13.56
C PRO A 41 -4.51 1.88 -14.19
N TRP A 42 -4.15 0.65 -13.82
CA TRP A 42 -3.03 -0.04 -14.45
C TRP A 42 -3.30 -0.40 -15.91
N VAL A 43 -4.52 -0.84 -16.18
CA VAL A 43 -5.00 -1.17 -17.54
C VAL A 43 -6.40 -0.58 -17.73
N PRO A 44 -6.79 -0.20 -18.97
CA PRO A 44 -8.09 0.46 -19.22
C PRO A 44 -9.30 -0.36 -18.74
N GLN A 45 -9.19 -1.69 -18.71
CA GLN A 45 -10.27 -2.60 -18.31
C GLN A 45 -10.67 -2.45 -16.84
N GLN A 46 -9.77 -1.98 -15.97
CA GLN A 46 -10.08 -1.72 -14.56
C GLN A 46 -11.10 -0.59 -14.41
N GLY A 47 -10.99 0.47 -15.21
CA GLY A 47 -12.08 1.41 -15.48
C GLY A 47 -12.33 2.50 -14.46
N HIS A 48 -11.58 2.53 -13.34
CA HIS A 48 -11.74 3.51 -12.27
C HIS A 48 -10.40 4.11 -11.85
N SER A 49 -10.44 5.17 -11.06
CA SER A 49 -9.33 5.70 -10.26
C SER A 49 -9.85 6.84 -9.38
N ALA A 50 -10.47 6.51 -8.26
CA ALA A 50 -11.02 7.51 -7.37
C ALA A 50 -9.92 8.21 -6.55
N PHE A 51 -10.14 9.49 -6.21
CA PHE A 51 -9.21 10.26 -5.39
C PHE A 51 -9.16 9.70 -3.96
N VAL A 52 -8.04 9.09 -3.60
CA VAL A 52 -7.89 8.31 -2.37
C VAL A 52 -8.19 9.10 -1.10
N TRP A 53 -7.78 10.37 -1.03
CA TRP A 53 -7.96 11.20 0.18
C TRP A 53 -9.43 11.50 0.49
N SER A 54 -10.26 11.75 -0.54
CA SER A 54 -11.71 11.89 -0.38
C SER A 54 -12.35 10.56 0.00
N TRP A 55 -11.91 9.47 -0.64
CA TRP A 55 -12.44 8.15 -0.39
C TRP A 55 -12.11 7.63 1.01
N MET A 56 -10.88 7.82 1.50
CA MET A 56 -10.50 7.45 2.87
C MET A 56 -11.27 8.21 3.95
N ALA A 57 -11.67 9.46 3.68
CA ALA A 57 -12.52 10.20 4.62
C ALA A 57 -13.90 9.53 4.75
N ALA A 58 -14.49 9.10 3.64
CA ALA A 58 -15.73 8.34 3.64
C ALA A 58 -15.56 6.96 4.30
N LEU A 59 -14.46 6.26 4.03
CA LEU A 59 -14.13 4.99 4.69
C LEU A 59 -14.06 5.16 6.21
N GLY A 60 -13.33 6.15 6.68
CA GLY A 60 -13.19 6.44 8.11
C GLY A 60 -14.50 6.77 8.81
N ALA A 61 -15.41 7.46 8.11
CA ALA A 61 -16.74 7.83 8.63
C ALA A 61 -17.75 6.66 8.61
N THR A 62 -17.53 5.65 7.77
CA THR A 62 -18.49 4.54 7.56
C THR A 62 -18.03 3.20 8.12
N THR A 63 -16.84 3.16 8.74
CA THR A 63 -16.27 1.99 9.43
C THR A 63 -15.88 2.35 10.86
N CYS A 64 -15.80 1.36 11.76
CA CYS A 64 -15.62 1.60 13.18
C CYS A 64 -14.24 1.17 13.70
N THR A 65 -13.70 0.05 13.22
CA THR A 65 -12.55 -0.62 13.82
C THR A 65 -11.36 -0.78 12.86
N LEU A 66 -11.58 -0.64 11.55
CA LEU A 66 -10.53 -0.79 10.56
C LEU A 66 -9.44 0.27 10.74
N THR A 67 -8.19 -0.18 10.83
CA THR A 67 -7.04 0.69 10.56
C THR A 67 -6.92 0.90 9.06
N PHE A 68 -6.45 2.04 8.61
CA PHE A 68 -6.32 2.27 7.19
C PHE A 68 -5.29 3.34 6.84
N GLY A 69 -4.82 3.30 5.60
CA GLY A 69 -3.94 4.31 5.04
C GLY A 69 -3.71 4.11 3.55
N PRO A 70 -3.06 5.09 2.89
CA PRO A 70 -2.74 4.98 1.48
C PRO A 70 -1.61 3.99 1.24
N GLY A 71 -1.77 3.12 0.28
CA GLY A 71 -0.75 2.15 -0.13
C GLY A 71 -0.30 2.34 -1.60
N VAL A 72 0.43 3.41 -1.94
CA VAL A 72 0.90 4.51 -1.10
C VAL A 72 0.79 5.86 -1.80
N THR A 73 0.74 6.95 -1.03
CA THR A 73 0.82 8.30 -1.60
C THR A 73 2.27 8.67 -1.95
N CYS A 74 2.48 9.27 -3.12
CA CYS A 74 3.74 9.89 -3.50
C CYS A 74 3.71 11.39 -3.17
N PRO A 75 4.47 11.89 -2.18
CA PRO A 75 4.40 13.28 -1.75
C PRO A 75 5.35 14.19 -2.55
N SER A 76 5.58 13.91 -3.84
CA SER A 76 6.68 14.53 -4.58
C SER A 76 6.27 15.23 -5.88
N PHE A 77 5.14 14.86 -6.49
CA PHE A 77 4.72 15.38 -7.79
C PHE A 77 3.30 15.91 -7.77
N ARG A 78 2.30 14.99 -7.78
CA ARG A 78 0.87 15.37 -7.71
C ARG A 78 0.54 16.18 -6.46
N TYR A 79 1.26 15.94 -5.38
CA TYR A 79 1.07 16.60 -4.10
C TYR A 79 2.34 17.25 -3.60
N HIS A 80 2.22 18.48 -3.15
CA HIS A 80 3.27 19.09 -2.32
C HIS A 80 3.26 18.45 -0.91
N PRO A 81 4.42 18.17 -0.28
CA PRO A 81 4.46 17.51 1.02
C PRO A 81 3.69 18.25 2.14
N ALA A 82 3.56 19.56 2.08
CA ALA A 82 2.73 20.32 3.02
C ALA A 82 1.24 19.99 2.89
N ILE A 83 0.75 19.72 1.67
CA ILE A 83 -0.64 19.32 1.43
C ILE A 83 -0.88 17.90 1.94
N VAL A 84 0.08 16.99 1.71
CA VAL A 84 0.01 15.63 2.26
C VAL A 84 0.01 15.66 3.79
N ALA A 85 0.84 16.50 4.42
CA ALA A 85 0.84 16.66 5.87
C ALA A 85 -0.52 17.16 6.39
N GLN A 86 -1.13 18.14 5.72
CA GLN A 86 -2.45 18.67 6.09
C GLN A 86 -3.54 17.58 5.96
N ALA A 87 -3.56 16.87 4.84
CA ALA A 87 -4.52 15.80 4.60
C ALA A 87 -4.39 14.68 5.64
N ALA A 88 -3.16 14.23 5.91
CA ALA A 88 -2.88 13.18 6.88
C ALA A 88 -3.25 13.59 8.32
N ALA A 89 -2.92 14.83 8.72
CA ALA A 89 -3.30 15.35 10.03
C ALA A 89 -4.83 15.45 10.19
N THR A 90 -5.53 15.89 9.15
CA THR A 90 -7.01 15.95 9.13
C THR A 90 -7.60 14.54 9.26
N GLN A 91 -7.11 13.61 8.46
CA GLN A 91 -7.59 12.23 8.47
C GLN A 91 -7.38 11.58 9.85
N ALA A 92 -6.19 11.74 10.44
CA ALA A 92 -5.89 11.21 11.76
C ALA A 92 -6.71 11.87 12.88
N ALA A 93 -7.04 13.16 12.75
CA ALA A 93 -7.91 13.87 13.69
C ALA A 93 -9.37 13.37 13.61
N MET A 94 -9.85 13.04 12.41
CA MET A 94 -11.21 12.48 12.20
C MET A 94 -11.32 11.01 12.65
N THR A 95 -10.22 10.25 12.62
CA THR A 95 -10.19 8.82 12.92
C THR A 95 -9.07 8.45 13.91
N PRO A 96 -9.14 8.90 15.16
CA PRO A 96 -8.06 8.74 16.13
C PRO A 96 -7.61 7.28 16.28
N GLY A 97 -6.31 7.04 16.13
CA GLY A 97 -5.67 5.73 16.29
C GLY A 97 -5.88 4.74 15.14
N ARG A 98 -6.65 5.11 14.08
CA ARG A 98 -6.95 4.20 12.97
C ARG A 98 -6.19 4.51 11.68
N PHE A 99 -5.73 5.74 11.50
CA PHE A 99 -5.06 6.18 10.27
C PHE A 99 -3.53 6.08 10.37
N TRP A 100 -2.90 5.58 9.31
CA TRP A 100 -1.46 5.62 9.09
C TRP A 100 -1.13 6.22 7.72
N LEU A 101 0.04 6.86 7.60
CA LEU A 101 0.48 7.52 6.38
C LEU A 101 1.50 6.67 5.62
N GLY A 102 1.06 5.97 4.59
CA GLY A 102 1.94 5.23 3.67
C GLY A 102 2.48 6.13 2.57
N LEU A 103 3.79 6.19 2.43
CA LEU A 103 4.48 7.02 1.46
C LEU A 103 5.42 6.22 0.56
N GLY A 104 5.55 6.63 -0.70
CA GLY A 104 6.43 6.02 -1.68
C GLY A 104 7.01 7.02 -2.68
N SER A 105 7.94 6.55 -3.51
CA SER A 105 8.62 7.39 -4.51
C SER A 105 7.85 7.57 -5.83
N GLY A 106 6.66 7.00 -5.94
CA GLY A 106 5.76 7.14 -7.07
C GLY A 106 6.09 6.28 -8.30
N GLU A 107 5.22 6.38 -9.29
CA GLU A 107 5.26 5.70 -10.57
C GLU A 107 4.90 6.68 -11.70
N ALA A 108 5.54 6.56 -12.84
CA ALA A 108 5.33 7.46 -13.97
C ALA A 108 3.86 7.52 -14.42
N LEU A 109 3.16 6.38 -14.36
CA LEU A 109 1.73 6.24 -14.65
C LEU A 109 0.89 7.29 -13.93
N ASN A 110 1.18 7.52 -12.65
CA ASN A 110 0.38 8.36 -11.76
C ASN A 110 0.93 9.78 -11.62
N GLU A 111 2.26 9.92 -11.55
CA GLU A 111 2.86 11.20 -11.13
C GLU A 111 3.09 12.16 -12.30
N ARG A 112 3.20 11.66 -13.54
CA ARG A 112 3.40 12.51 -14.72
C ARG A 112 2.14 13.23 -15.21
N VAL A 113 0.99 12.95 -14.64
CA VAL A 113 -0.29 13.59 -15.00
C VAL A 113 -0.30 15.11 -14.78
N VAL A 114 0.55 15.60 -13.90
CA VAL A 114 0.74 17.03 -13.65
C VAL A 114 1.83 17.67 -14.52
N GLY A 115 2.41 16.90 -15.46
CA GLY A 115 3.51 17.35 -16.31
C GLY A 115 4.89 17.18 -15.64
N GLY A 116 5.91 17.65 -16.32
CA GLY A 116 7.28 17.59 -15.81
C GLY A 116 8.08 16.35 -16.22
N VAL A 117 9.33 16.34 -15.82
CA VAL A 117 10.29 15.25 -16.08
C VAL A 117 10.13 14.18 -15.01
N TRP A 118 10.12 12.92 -15.42
CA TRP A 118 10.19 11.79 -14.48
C TRP A 118 11.65 11.51 -14.13
N PRO A 119 12.09 11.72 -12.88
CA PRO A 119 13.50 11.64 -12.52
C PRO A 119 13.96 10.20 -12.32
N GLU A 120 15.25 10.01 -12.32
CA GLU A 120 15.92 8.75 -11.95
C GLU A 120 15.56 8.28 -10.54
N PRO A 121 15.58 6.98 -10.26
CA PRO A 121 15.15 6.40 -8.97
C PRO A 121 15.85 7.02 -7.75
N HIS A 122 17.14 7.33 -7.85
CA HIS A 122 17.89 7.94 -6.74
C HIS A 122 17.43 9.38 -6.44
N ILE A 123 17.03 10.13 -7.47
CA ILE A 123 16.46 11.48 -7.31
C ILE A 123 15.07 11.40 -6.66
N ARG A 124 14.23 10.47 -7.12
CA ARG A 124 12.90 10.24 -6.52
C ARG A 124 13.01 9.87 -5.03
N LEU A 125 14.02 9.07 -4.66
CA LEU A 125 14.29 8.77 -3.26
C LEU A 125 14.70 10.02 -2.47
N GLN A 126 15.56 10.87 -3.01
CA GLN A 126 15.94 12.13 -2.35
C GLN A 126 14.73 13.06 -2.17
N MET A 127 13.85 13.14 -3.18
CA MET A 127 12.60 13.91 -3.09
C MET A 127 11.70 13.35 -1.98
N LEU A 128 11.53 12.04 -1.89
CA LEU A 128 10.76 11.40 -0.83
C LEU A 128 11.36 11.69 0.56
N GLN A 129 12.68 11.64 0.69
CA GLN A 129 13.38 11.94 1.95
C GLN A 129 13.15 13.38 2.41
N GLU A 130 13.26 14.34 1.49
CA GLU A 130 13.01 15.75 1.78
C GLU A 130 11.54 15.99 2.14
N ALA A 131 10.60 15.36 1.40
CA ALA A 131 9.18 15.44 1.66
C ALA A 131 8.81 14.90 3.06
N VAL A 132 9.35 13.76 3.46
CA VAL A 132 9.14 13.18 4.81
C VAL A 132 9.67 14.15 5.88
N GLY A 133 10.82 14.80 5.66
CA GLY A 133 11.34 15.82 6.56
C GLY A 133 10.39 17.01 6.76
N ILE A 134 9.76 17.49 5.68
CA ILE A 134 8.76 18.56 5.72
C ILE A 134 7.51 18.11 6.48
N ILE A 135 6.99 16.92 6.17
CA ILE A 135 5.80 16.35 6.83
C ILE A 135 6.02 16.25 8.34
N LYS A 136 7.15 15.69 8.77
CA LYS A 136 7.52 15.59 10.20
C LYS A 136 7.62 16.95 10.88
N LYS A 137 8.22 17.95 10.23
CA LYS A 137 8.27 19.32 10.76
C LYS A 137 6.87 19.87 11.00
N LEU A 138 5.96 19.69 10.05
CA LEU A 138 4.58 20.15 10.15
C LEU A 138 3.77 19.43 11.23
N PHE A 139 3.99 18.15 11.42
CA PHE A 139 3.34 17.37 12.48
C PHE A 139 3.72 17.82 13.90
N THR A 140 4.78 18.60 14.07
CA THR A 140 5.10 19.22 15.37
C THR A 140 4.08 20.29 15.80
N GLY A 141 3.26 20.82 14.89
CA GLY A 141 2.35 21.93 15.14
C GLY A 141 3.03 23.29 15.31
N LYS A 142 4.36 23.32 15.30
CA LYS A 142 5.13 24.56 15.37
C LYS A 142 5.16 25.26 14.01
N VAL A 143 5.39 26.57 14.03
CA VAL A 143 5.65 27.32 12.79
C VAL A 143 6.94 26.78 12.17
N ALA A 144 6.84 26.35 10.92
CA ALA A 144 7.95 25.78 10.17
C ALA A 144 8.14 26.50 8.83
N ARG A 145 9.35 26.44 8.31
CA ARG A 145 9.79 27.00 7.04
C ARG A 145 10.77 26.02 6.39
N HIS A 146 10.83 25.99 5.06
CA HIS A 146 11.75 25.14 4.30
C HIS A 146 12.21 25.85 3.03
N ASP A 147 13.21 26.74 3.16
CA ASP A 147 13.69 27.59 2.06
C ASP A 147 14.87 26.99 1.31
N ASP A 148 15.72 26.24 2.02
CA ASP A 148 16.98 25.70 1.49
C ASP A 148 16.78 24.32 0.87
N GLY A 149 15.52 23.87 0.71
CA GLY A 149 15.19 22.60 0.11
C GLY A 149 15.65 22.51 -1.33
N ARG A 150 16.15 21.34 -1.71
CA ARG A 150 16.60 21.08 -3.08
C ARG A 150 15.41 20.90 -4.03
N TYR A 151 14.35 20.27 -3.55
CA TYR A 151 13.19 19.88 -4.35
C TYR A 151 11.93 20.65 -3.99
N PHE A 152 11.78 21.03 -2.72
CA PHE A 152 10.58 21.71 -2.23
C PHE A 152 10.93 23.03 -1.54
N LYS A 153 10.00 23.95 -1.63
CA LYS A 153 10.03 25.22 -0.88
C LYS A 153 8.75 25.33 -0.07
N MET A 154 8.85 25.81 1.15
CA MET A 154 7.70 26.03 2.00
C MET A 154 7.89 27.32 2.80
N GLU A 155 6.98 28.26 2.59
CA GLU A 155 6.90 29.51 3.35
C GLU A 155 6.65 29.23 4.85
N ARG A 156 6.66 30.28 5.64
CA ARG A 156 6.44 30.20 7.09
C ARG A 156 4.98 29.84 7.40
N VAL A 157 4.72 28.56 7.70
CA VAL A 157 3.38 27.99 7.94
C VAL A 157 3.37 27.02 9.13
N ARG A 158 2.17 26.69 9.60
CA ARG A 158 1.94 25.58 10.53
C ARG A 158 0.63 24.87 10.21
N LEU A 159 0.47 23.63 10.66
CA LEU A 159 -0.83 22.98 10.68
C LEU A 159 -1.66 23.49 11.86
N TRP A 160 -2.93 23.78 11.61
CA TRP A 160 -3.88 24.26 12.62
C TRP A 160 -4.74 23.14 13.18
N THR A 161 -5.09 22.15 12.35
CA THR A 161 -5.77 20.93 12.78
C THR A 161 -4.73 19.82 12.91
N LEU A 162 -4.56 19.33 14.13
CA LEU A 162 -3.65 18.23 14.45
C LEU A 162 -4.35 17.21 15.32
N PRO A 163 -4.10 15.91 15.10
CA PRO A 163 -4.50 14.88 16.06
C PRO A 163 -3.66 14.98 17.35
N PRO A 164 -4.13 14.42 18.47
CA PRO A 164 -3.36 14.35 19.72
C PRO A 164 -2.00 13.67 19.54
N THR A 165 -1.93 12.65 18.67
CA THR A 165 -0.71 11.96 18.27
C THR A 165 -0.64 11.97 16.75
N PRO A 166 0.47 12.43 16.15
CA PRO A 166 0.66 12.35 14.70
C PRO A 166 0.50 10.92 14.18
N PRO A 167 -0.06 10.74 12.97
CA PRO A 167 -0.16 9.41 12.39
C PRO A 167 1.24 8.85 12.10
N PRO A 168 1.48 7.56 12.30
CA PRO A 168 2.74 6.93 11.95
C PRO A 168 2.99 6.99 10.44
N ILE A 169 4.25 7.15 10.05
CA ILE A 169 4.71 7.23 8.67
C ILE A 169 5.35 5.90 8.28
N TYR A 170 4.77 5.22 7.31
CA TYR A 170 5.29 3.96 6.75
C TYR A 170 5.82 4.18 5.34
N ILE A 171 6.95 3.59 5.01
CA ILE A 171 7.61 3.76 3.71
C ILE A 171 7.49 2.50 2.87
N ALA A 172 6.94 2.65 1.68
CA ALA A 172 6.90 1.57 0.71
C ALA A 172 8.22 1.42 -0.04
N THR A 173 8.71 0.21 -0.10
CA THR A 173 9.95 -0.11 -0.82
C THR A 173 10.06 -1.57 -1.23
N ALA A 174 10.79 -1.80 -2.33
CA ALA A 174 11.26 -3.11 -2.77
C ALA A 174 12.80 -3.16 -2.86
N GLY A 175 13.50 -2.14 -2.30
CA GLY A 175 14.95 -2.00 -2.36
C GLY A 175 15.62 -1.82 -1.00
N PRO A 176 16.85 -2.35 -0.81
CA PRO A 176 17.53 -2.39 0.49
C PRO A 176 17.93 -1.01 1.02
N VAL A 177 18.31 -0.08 0.15
CA VAL A 177 18.74 1.29 0.55
C VAL A 177 17.56 2.04 1.19
N THR A 178 16.40 1.99 0.54
CA THR A 178 15.19 2.64 1.07
C THR A 178 14.69 1.93 2.33
N ALA A 179 14.82 0.59 2.41
CA ALA A 179 14.43 -0.16 3.60
C ALA A 179 15.26 0.25 4.83
N GLU A 180 16.58 0.37 4.69
CA GLU A 180 17.46 0.83 5.78
C GLU A 180 17.13 2.27 6.19
N TRP A 181 16.93 3.16 5.23
CA TRP A 181 16.52 4.54 5.50
C TRP A 181 15.17 4.61 6.22
N ALA A 182 14.18 3.82 5.78
CA ALA A 182 12.86 3.74 6.43
C ALA A 182 12.97 3.33 7.90
N GLY A 183 13.77 2.33 8.21
CA GLY A 183 14.03 1.90 9.60
C GLY A 183 14.63 3.02 10.43
N ARG A 184 15.63 3.73 9.89
CA ARG A 184 16.28 4.83 10.59
C ARG A 184 15.36 6.01 10.83
N GLU A 185 14.61 6.44 9.80
CA GLU A 185 13.91 7.71 9.81
C GLU A 185 12.39 7.62 10.03
N CYS A 186 11.74 6.49 9.74
CA CYS A 186 10.28 6.38 9.75
C CYS A 186 9.78 5.38 10.80
N ASP A 187 8.48 5.12 10.83
CA ASP A 187 7.84 4.35 11.89
C ASP A 187 7.54 2.91 11.48
N GLY A 188 7.55 2.60 10.18
CA GLY A 188 7.31 1.27 9.65
C GLY A 188 7.68 1.14 8.18
N ILE A 189 7.52 -0.08 7.66
CA ILE A 189 7.81 -0.42 6.26
C ILE A 189 6.59 -1.06 5.60
N ILE A 190 6.38 -0.75 4.32
CA ILE A 190 5.43 -1.43 3.43
C ILE A 190 6.24 -2.08 2.31
N THR A 191 5.93 -3.34 1.97
CA THR A 191 6.54 -4.00 0.81
C THR A 191 5.50 -4.79 0.01
N PRO A 192 5.62 -4.83 -1.33
CA PRO A 192 4.82 -5.76 -2.11
C PRO A 192 5.31 -7.20 -1.93
N GLY A 193 4.46 -8.16 -2.20
CA GLY A 193 4.80 -9.58 -2.22
C GLY A 193 6.01 -9.87 -3.12
N ALA A 194 6.92 -10.68 -2.62
CA ALA A 194 8.13 -11.13 -3.33
C ALA A 194 8.57 -12.49 -2.78
N SER A 195 9.68 -13.05 -3.28
CA SER A 195 10.26 -14.26 -2.68
C SER A 195 10.63 -14.05 -1.22
N LEU A 196 10.48 -15.10 -0.40
CA LEU A 196 10.78 -15.04 1.04
C LEU A 196 12.21 -14.54 1.33
N ASP A 197 13.18 -14.94 0.51
CA ASP A 197 14.57 -14.49 0.69
C ASP A 197 14.73 -13.00 0.45
N LYS A 198 14.06 -12.46 -0.60
CA LYS A 198 14.04 -11.01 -0.85
C LYS A 198 13.37 -10.26 0.29
N LEU A 199 12.23 -10.75 0.78
CA LEU A 199 11.53 -10.13 1.91
C LEU A 199 12.36 -10.19 3.19
N ARG A 200 12.99 -11.33 3.50
CA ARG A 200 13.90 -11.46 4.64
C ARG A 200 15.07 -10.46 4.58
N MET A 201 15.64 -10.28 3.41
CA MET A 201 16.70 -9.29 3.18
C MET A 201 16.20 -7.87 3.42
N LEU A 202 14.99 -7.51 2.91
CA LEU A 202 14.40 -6.17 3.10
C LEU A 202 14.10 -5.89 4.57
N LEU A 203 13.47 -6.84 5.27
CA LEU A 203 13.19 -6.72 6.70
C LEU A 203 14.48 -6.58 7.51
N GLY A 204 15.51 -7.37 7.19
CA GLY A 204 16.82 -7.27 7.84
C GLY A 204 17.46 -5.88 7.66
N LYS A 205 17.35 -5.28 6.47
CA LYS A 205 17.85 -3.91 6.19
C LYS A 205 17.03 -2.85 6.94
N PHE A 206 15.73 -2.99 7.00
CA PHE A 206 14.86 -2.12 7.79
C PHE A 206 15.24 -2.17 9.28
N GLU A 207 15.40 -3.35 9.83
CA GLU A 207 15.80 -3.55 11.22
C GLU A 207 17.21 -3.01 11.52
N GLU A 208 18.15 -3.19 10.58
CA GLU A 208 19.49 -2.59 10.67
C GLU A 208 19.41 -1.06 10.80
N GLY A 209 18.61 -0.43 9.93
CA GLY A 209 18.37 1.02 9.99
C GLY A 209 17.75 1.46 11.31
N ALA A 210 16.76 0.72 11.81
CA ALA A 210 16.12 1.01 13.10
C ALA A 210 17.11 0.95 14.28
N ARG A 211 17.92 -0.12 14.36
CA ARG A 211 18.95 -0.27 15.40
C ARG A 211 20.00 0.84 15.34
N LYS A 212 20.43 1.28 14.14
CA LYS A 212 21.35 2.42 13.96
C LYS A 212 20.79 3.73 14.53
N ALA A 213 19.47 3.88 14.55
CA ALA A 213 18.78 5.04 15.12
C ALA A 213 18.39 4.86 16.60
N GLY A 214 18.79 3.77 17.23
CA GLY A 214 18.43 3.47 18.62
C GLY A 214 16.96 3.07 18.82
N LYS A 215 16.27 2.69 17.76
CA LYS A 215 14.88 2.22 17.80
C LYS A 215 14.82 0.70 18.01
N ASP A 216 13.73 0.23 18.61
CA ASP A 216 13.45 -1.20 18.72
C ASP A 216 12.66 -1.68 17.48
N PRO A 217 13.29 -2.46 16.57
CA PRO A 217 12.62 -2.92 15.35
C PRO A 217 11.46 -3.89 15.61
N ALA A 218 11.39 -4.54 16.78
CA ALA A 218 10.28 -5.41 17.14
C ALA A 218 8.97 -4.63 17.39
N ARG A 219 9.08 -3.33 17.64
CA ARG A 219 7.92 -2.44 17.85
C ARG A 219 7.55 -1.62 16.61
N MET A 220 8.23 -1.84 15.50
CA MET A 220 8.02 -1.09 14.25
C MET A 220 7.23 -1.94 13.26
N PRO A 221 6.01 -1.52 12.86
CA PRO A 221 5.14 -2.28 11.97
C PRO A 221 5.77 -2.60 10.61
N LYS A 222 5.58 -3.83 10.17
CA LYS A 222 6.01 -4.38 8.89
C LYS A 222 4.77 -4.82 8.12
N LEU A 223 4.41 -4.10 7.07
CA LEU A 223 3.21 -4.30 6.28
C LEU A 223 3.55 -4.95 4.93
N LEU A 224 2.72 -5.91 4.52
CA LEU A 224 2.82 -6.58 3.23
C LEU A 224 1.56 -6.32 2.41
N GLN A 225 1.70 -5.87 1.16
CA GLN A 225 0.65 -5.93 0.17
C GLN A 225 0.80 -7.21 -0.65
N LEU A 226 -0.20 -8.09 -0.59
CA LEU A 226 -0.14 -9.40 -1.19
C LEU A 226 -1.23 -9.57 -2.25
N HIS A 227 -0.82 -9.71 -3.50
CA HIS A 227 -1.74 -10.00 -4.61
C HIS A 227 -1.96 -11.49 -4.74
N MET A 228 -3.22 -11.90 -4.97
CA MET A 228 -3.62 -13.26 -5.24
C MET A 228 -4.88 -13.28 -6.10
N SER A 229 -5.19 -14.41 -6.69
CA SER A 229 -6.46 -14.62 -7.38
C SER A 229 -7.15 -15.85 -6.83
N TRP A 230 -8.27 -15.63 -6.16
CA TRP A 230 -9.19 -16.66 -5.72
C TRP A 230 -10.51 -16.53 -6.48
N ALA A 231 -11.05 -17.66 -6.91
CA ALA A 231 -12.41 -17.82 -7.40
C ALA A 231 -12.86 -19.26 -7.12
N GLU A 232 -14.12 -19.60 -7.40
CA GLU A 232 -14.65 -20.95 -7.14
C GLU A 232 -14.02 -22.03 -8.02
N THR A 233 -13.47 -21.63 -9.18
CA THR A 233 -12.72 -22.52 -10.09
C THR A 233 -11.35 -21.96 -10.42
N TYR A 234 -10.40 -22.83 -10.78
CA TYR A 234 -9.07 -22.42 -11.21
C TYR A 234 -9.10 -21.58 -12.49
N GLU A 235 -9.97 -21.97 -13.43
CA GLU A 235 -10.16 -21.30 -14.72
C GLU A 235 -10.61 -19.86 -14.53
N GLU A 236 -11.58 -19.63 -13.63
CA GLU A 236 -12.05 -18.29 -13.29
C GLU A 236 -10.97 -17.47 -12.57
N ALA A 237 -10.28 -18.07 -11.60
CA ALA A 237 -9.19 -17.42 -10.89
C ALA A 237 -8.06 -17.02 -11.86
N MET A 238 -7.69 -17.87 -12.80
CA MET A 238 -6.69 -17.58 -13.82
C MET A 238 -7.17 -16.49 -14.79
N GLN A 239 -8.43 -16.56 -15.23
CA GLN A 239 -9.00 -15.54 -16.11
C GLN A 239 -9.03 -14.17 -15.43
N ASN A 240 -9.38 -14.11 -14.15
CA ASN A 240 -9.32 -12.88 -13.35
C ASN A 240 -7.90 -12.32 -13.32
N ALA A 241 -6.88 -13.14 -13.09
CA ALA A 241 -5.49 -12.70 -13.06
C ALA A 241 -5.04 -12.14 -14.42
N LEU A 242 -5.40 -12.79 -15.53
CA LEU A 242 -5.05 -12.36 -16.88
C LEU A 242 -5.75 -11.06 -17.29
N THR A 243 -7.00 -10.86 -16.89
CA THR A 243 -7.82 -9.71 -17.29
C THR A 243 -7.62 -8.51 -16.37
N GLU A 244 -7.69 -8.73 -15.06
CA GLU A 244 -7.75 -7.66 -14.08
C GLU A 244 -6.36 -7.26 -13.54
N TRP A 245 -5.39 -8.20 -13.56
CA TRP A 245 -4.06 -7.96 -12.99
C TRP A 245 -2.90 -8.54 -13.83
N PRO A 246 -2.87 -8.31 -15.17
CA PRO A 246 -1.81 -8.85 -16.02
C PRO A 246 -0.42 -8.34 -15.60
N ASN A 247 -0.33 -7.16 -15.02
CA ASN A 247 0.90 -6.60 -14.47
C ASN A 247 1.53 -7.48 -13.36
N GLY A 248 0.78 -8.34 -12.70
CA GLY A 248 1.29 -9.37 -11.78
C GLY A 248 2.18 -10.41 -12.48
N GLY A 249 1.92 -10.72 -13.75
CA GLY A 249 2.71 -11.64 -14.56
C GLY A 249 3.95 -11.01 -15.23
N MET A 250 4.10 -9.67 -15.22
CA MET A 250 5.21 -8.98 -15.89
C MET A 250 6.52 -9.10 -15.11
N PRO A 251 7.64 -9.59 -15.72
CA PRO A 251 8.88 -9.91 -15.02
C PRO A 251 9.88 -8.73 -14.89
N PHE A 252 9.44 -7.49 -15.04
CA PHE A 252 10.31 -6.31 -15.04
C PHE A 252 9.74 -5.17 -14.18
N PRO A 253 10.57 -4.16 -13.81
CA PRO A 253 10.11 -2.97 -13.10
C PRO A 253 9.10 -2.17 -13.93
N LYS A 254 8.03 -1.68 -13.30
CA LYS A 254 6.90 -1.03 -13.97
C LYS A 254 6.83 0.49 -13.73
N GLN A 255 7.74 1.04 -12.90
CA GLN A 255 7.68 2.42 -12.44
C GLN A 255 7.82 3.48 -13.53
N ASP A 256 8.33 3.08 -14.71
CA ASP A 256 8.58 3.99 -15.84
C ASP A 256 7.54 3.90 -16.96
N ILE A 257 6.58 2.96 -16.87
CA ILE A 257 5.45 2.88 -17.79
C ILE A 257 4.48 4.04 -17.51
N ARG A 258 3.99 4.69 -18.58
CA ARG A 258 3.41 6.03 -18.49
C ARG A 258 1.90 6.09 -18.62
N SER A 259 1.29 5.08 -19.23
CA SER A 259 -0.14 5.08 -19.51
C SER A 259 -0.77 3.70 -19.33
N PRO A 260 -2.08 3.63 -19.07
CA PRO A 260 -2.82 2.37 -19.08
C PRO A 260 -2.75 1.66 -20.44
N GLU A 261 -2.69 2.41 -21.52
CA GLU A 261 -2.58 1.88 -22.88
C GLU A 261 -1.24 1.17 -23.09
N ASP A 262 -0.12 1.76 -22.62
CA ASP A 262 1.20 1.12 -22.67
C ASP A 262 1.21 -0.19 -21.87
N PHE A 263 0.59 -0.18 -20.69
CA PHE A 263 0.40 -1.40 -19.89
C PHE A 263 -0.44 -2.44 -20.63
N ALA A 264 -1.53 -2.04 -21.28
CA ALA A 264 -2.40 -2.94 -22.01
C ALA A 264 -1.69 -3.60 -23.21
N GLU A 265 -0.86 -2.85 -23.95
CA GLU A 265 -0.07 -3.43 -25.06
C GLU A 265 0.92 -4.48 -24.52
N ILE A 266 1.59 -4.21 -23.41
CA ILE A 266 2.50 -5.17 -22.79
C ILE A 266 1.72 -6.39 -22.24
N ALA A 267 0.53 -6.15 -21.66
CA ALA A 267 -0.33 -7.19 -21.10
C ALA A 267 -0.72 -8.27 -22.11
N ARG A 268 -0.77 -7.94 -23.40
CA ARG A 268 -1.02 -8.92 -24.50
C ARG A 268 0.01 -10.04 -24.56
N LEU A 269 1.19 -9.83 -24.00
CA LEU A 269 2.27 -10.81 -23.97
C LEU A 269 2.22 -11.71 -22.72
N VAL A 270 1.40 -11.37 -21.74
CA VAL A 270 1.28 -12.15 -20.49
C VAL A 270 0.52 -13.46 -20.75
N ARG A 271 1.06 -14.54 -20.22
CA ARG A 271 0.52 -15.90 -20.31
C ARG A 271 0.36 -16.49 -18.90
N PRO A 272 -0.44 -17.53 -18.71
CA PRO A 272 -0.61 -18.18 -17.41
C PRO A 272 0.69 -18.52 -16.71
N GLU A 273 1.70 -18.99 -17.44
CA GLU A 273 3.00 -19.39 -16.92
C GLU A 273 3.78 -18.23 -16.27
N ASN A 274 3.48 -16.98 -16.67
CA ASN A 274 4.15 -15.80 -16.15
C ASN A 274 3.77 -15.50 -14.70
N PHE A 275 2.66 -16.02 -14.20
CA PHE A 275 2.24 -15.86 -12.81
C PHE A 275 2.94 -16.84 -11.85
N LYS A 276 3.54 -17.91 -12.36
CA LYS A 276 4.24 -18.90 -11.55
C LYS A 276 5.28 -18.23 -10.64
N ASN A 277 5.23 -18.55 -9.34
CA ASN A 277 6.09 -17.98 -8.30
C ASN A 277 5.98 -16.45 -8.10
N ARG A 278 4.94 -15.80 -8.65
CA ARG A 278 4.69 -14.37 -8.51
C ARG A 278 3.41 -14.05 -7.77
N MET A 279 2.38 -14.84 -8.02
CA MET A 279 1.05 -14.66 -7.44
C MET A 279 0.40 -16.03 -7.27
N LEU A 280 -0.21 -16.28 -6.12
CA LEU A 280 -1.01 -17.49 -5.94
C LEU A 280 -2.33 -17.32 -6.69
N ILE A 281 -2.66 -18.33 -7.51
CA ILE A 281 -3.91 -18.45 -8.27
C ILE A 281 -4.47 -19.82 -7.95
N SER A 282 -5.56 -19.88 -7.18
CA SER A 282 -6.12 -21.17 -6.72
C SER A 282 -7.57 -20.99 -6.28
N PRO A 283 -8.43 -22.01 -6.44
CA PRO A 283 -9.73 -22.08 -5.79
C PRO A 283 -9.65 -22.58 -4.34
N ASP A 284 -8.53 -23.17 -3.94
CA ASP A 284 -8.37 -23.81 -2.62
C ASP A 284 -8.02 -22.77 -1.54
N LEU A 285 -8.92 -22.62 -0.57
CA LEU A 285 -8.73 -21.69 0.56
C LEU A 285 -7.63 -22.12 1.52
N ASP A 286 -7.33 -23.41 1.63
CA ASP A 286 -6.22 -23.91 2.46
C ASP A 286 -4.86 -23.58 1.83
N GLU A 287 -4.74 -23.58 0.49
CA GLU A 287 -3.55 -23.07 -0.19
C GLU A 287 -3.36 -21.57 0.07
N HIS A 288 -4.43 -20.77 -0.01
CA HIS A 288 -4.37 -19.33 0.32
C HIS A 288 -3.99 -19.10 1.77
N ARG A 289 -4.53 -19.89 2.71
CA ARG A 289 -4.17 -19.81 4.12
C ARG A 289 -2.68 -20.14 4.33
N ALA A 290 -2.18 -21.23 3.75
CA ALA A 290 -0.78 -21.61 3.85
C ALA A 290 0.15 -20.54 3.21
N TYR A 291 -0.28 -19.96 2.10
CA TYR A 291 0.45 -18.89 1.43
C TYR A 291 0.53 -17.61 2.28
N ILE A 292 -0.52 -17.22 2.98
CA ILE A 292 -0.50 -16.08 3.90
C ILE A 292 0.35 -16.39 5.13
N GLN A 293 0.21 -17.61 5.69
CA GLN A 293 0.90 -18.03 6.92
C GLN A 293 2.42 -17.90 6.80
N GLN A 294 3.01 -18.23 5.66
CA GLN A 294 4.47 -18.08 5.47
C GLN A 294 4.98 -16.65 5.66
N PHE A 295 4.17 -15.63 5.37
CA PHE A 295 4.53 -14.24 5.57
C PHE A 295 4.30 -13.79 7.02
N VAL A 296 3.29 -14.34 7.68
CA VAL A 296 3.11 -14.21 9.14
C VAL A 296 4.34 -14.77 9.86
N ASP A 297 4.78 -15.97 9.50
CA ASP A 297 5.95 -16.63 10.08
C ASP A 297 7.27 -15.90 9.76
N LEU A 298 7.32 -15.16 8.66
CA LEU A 298 8.45 -14.30 8.30
C LEU A 298 8.53 -13.05 9.18
N GLY A 299 7.46 -12.67 9.88
CA GLY A 299 7.41 -11.55 10.83
C GLY A 299 6.72 -10.30 10.31
N PHE A 300 5.82 -10.42 9.33
CA PHE A 300 4.93 -9.32 8.98
C PHE A 300 3.81 -9.17 10.01
N ASP A 301 3.58 -7.94 10.44
CA ASP A 301 2.57 -7.57 11.43
C ASP A 301 1.18 -7.38 10.80
N GLU A 302 1.15 -6.90 9.55
CA GLU A 302 -0.07 -6.67 8.77
C GLU A 302 0.10 -7.18 7.34
N ILE A 303 -0.88 -7.96 6.86
CA ILE A 303 -0.91 -8.48 5.49
C ILE A 303 -2.20 -8.02 4.83
N HIS A 304 -2.09 -7.07 3.90
CA HIS A 304 -3.20 -6.56 3.12
C HIS A 304 -3.36 -7.38 1.85
N VAL A 305 -4.44 -8.15 1.79
CA VAL A 305 -4.72 -9.09 0.70
C VAL A 305 -5.50 -8.40 -0.40
N HIS A 306 -4.97 -8.44 -1.61
CA HIS A 306 -5.64 -8.04 -2.84
C HIS A 306 -6.07 -9.26 -3.63
N ASN A 307 -7.35 -9.63 -3.56
CA ASN A 307 -7.93 -10.54 -4.55
C ASN A 307 -8.17 -9.77 -5.84
N VAL A 308 -7.49 -10.16 -6.92
CA VAL A 308 -7.51 -9.39 -8.17
C VAL A 308 -8.80 -9.56 -8.97
N GLY A 309 -9.62 -10.56 -8.66
CA GLY A 309 -10.91 -10.81 -9.31
C GLY A 309 -12.00 -9.79 -8.92
N ARG A 310 -13.07 -9.73 -9.70
CA ARG A 310 -14.23 -8.86 -9.39
C ARG A 310 -15.22 -9.49 -8.40
N ASN A 311 -15.03 -10.74 -8.04
CA ASN A 311 -15.84 -11.53 -7.10
C ASN A 311 -15.56 -11.17 -5.61
N GLN A 312 -15.53 -9.86 -5.30
CA GLN A 312 -15.07 -9.36 -3.99
C GLN A 312 -15.97 -9.81 -2.83
N GLU A 313 -17.28 -9.84 -3.01
CA GLU A 313 -18.19 -10.27 -1.93
C GLU A 313 -17.96 -11.74 -1.55
N GLN A 314 -17.83 -12.62 -2.55
CA GLN A 314 -17.56 -14.03 -2.33
C GLN A 314 -16.21 -14.23 -1.66
N PHE A 315 -15.18 -13.53 -2.15
CA PHE A 315 -13.84 -13.55 -1.57
C PHE A 315 -13.85 -13.12 -0.10
N ILE A 316 -14.45 -11.97 0.22
CA ILE A 316 -14.48 -11.44 1.58
C ILE A 316 -15.16 -12.41 2.55
N LYS A 317 -16.30 -12.99 2.15
CA LYS A 317 -17.03 -13.97 2.95
C LYS A 317 -16.21 -15.26 3.15
N ALA A 318 -15.69 -15.83 2.07
CA ALA A 318 -14.92 -17.07 2.12
C ALA A 318 -13.65 -16.92 2.98
N PHE A 319 -12.90 -15.82 2.81
CA PHE A 319 -11.70 -15.58 3.59
C PHE A 319 -12.00 -15.27 5.06
N GLY A 320 -13.06 -14.49 5.33
CA GLY A 320 -13.50 -14.18 6.69
C GLY A 320 -13.94 -15.41 7.48
N GLU A 321 -14.57 -16.38 6.82
CA GLU A 321 -15.08 -17.58 7.46
C GLU A 321 -14.04 -18.70 7.57
N GLN A 322 -13.17 -18.87 6.57
CA GLN A 322 -12.35 -20.07 6.45
C GLN A 322 -10.85 -19.82 6.51
N VAL A 323 -10.35 -18.63 6.16
CA VAL A 323 -8.92 -18.32 6.14
C VAL A 323 -8.50 -17.58 7.41
N ILE A 324 -9.08 -16.39 7.65
CA ILE A 324 -8.66 -15.49 8.74
C ILE A 324 -8.73 -16.15 10.13
N PRO A 325 -9.81 -16.88 10.52
CA PRO A 325 -9.88 -17.49 11.85
C PRO A 325 -8.84 -18.60 12.11
N ARG A 326 -8.30 -19.16 11.04
CA ARG A 326 -7.32 -20.26 11.11
C ARG A 326 -5.86 -19.80 10.96
N LEU A 327 -5.64 -18.52 10.65
CA LEU A 327 -4.31 -17.94 10.67
C LEU A 327 -3.85 -17.76 12.12
N ASN A 328 -2.59 -18.06 12.39
CA ASN A 328 -2.00 -18.03 13.74
C ASN A 328 -2.59 -19.04 14.77
N ALA A 329 -3.48 -19.92 14.36
CA ALA A 329 -3.74 -21.11 15.14
C ALA A 329 -2.48 -21.98 15.01
N SER A 330 -1.66 -22.06 16.08
CA SER A 330 -0.55 -22.99 16.14
C SER A 330 -1.09 -24.37 15.77
N SER A 331 -0.48 -24.99 14.77
CA SER A 331 -0.64 -26.44 14.58
C SER A 331 -0.10 -27.11 15.85
N THR A 332 -1.00 -27.37 16.79
CA THR A 332 -0.77 -28.28 17.93
C THR A 332 -0.64 -29.69 17.44
#